data_24ae4be8c1e36e9890413a92ec7fc41a
#
_entry.id   24ae4be8c1e36e9890413a92ec7fc41a
#
_cell.length_a   1.000
_cell.length_b   1.000
_cell.length_c   1.000
_cell.angle_alpha   90.00
_cell.angle_beta   90.00
_cell.angle_gamma   90.00
#
_symmetry.space_group_name_H-M   'P 1'
#
loop_
_entity.id
_entity.type
_entity.pdbx_description
1 polymer ?
#
loop_
_entity_poly.entity_id
_entity_poly.type
_entity_poly.pdbx_seq_one_letter_code
_entity_poly.pdbx_strand_id
1 'polypeptide(L)'
;MTSSLIRKQLAPYTHNGMPRFFFSTAVLLACVLFCLNAACGQQGAGTAAAPAARQSRTQAPQQNLPKTWVDKDTGHRVTRVTDEPGSSALYFNFDAYTPDGRQMVYSSPAGINMLDLATGTKRVLVANAPPASNSATPAQARGGQRILAVGRKTGAVYFSRMSPEGLSEVYSSDITTGAVHKLVTLPPRATVVTINADETLASGTYEEGPQTPQSNAAPVPAGQPNGKGQMMARRLAAHTPMVLFVIDLHTGKVKELLHSTDWINHMLFSPVDPTLLMYCHEGPWQLVDRIWLIRTDGTQNTLVHKRTMFMEISGHEFWSRDGKTIWYDWQLPKGRTYFLAGYEIATHHRVAYSLTANQWSIHFNGSNDPTMFAGDGGDSGQVTQAPDGTWIELYNTDTSGRRDGVNSPDLIQPGILNNEHLVNMANQNYKSEPNERFSPDDKRIFFTSNMFGPNYVFSVEVEKAPASATDVFSTPELAQRYSPKPPPTPYDEQW
;
A
#
# COMPACT_ATOMS: atom_id res chain seq x y z
N MET A 1 19.05 58.64 -32.23
CA MET A 1 18.83 58.49 -33.68
C MET A 1 18.23 57.12 -33.92
N THR A 2 16.97 57.13 -34.30
CA THR A 2 16.17 56.24 -35.18
C THR A 2 16.35 54.72 -35.03
N SER A 3 15.50 54.03 -34.33
CA SER A 3 14.21 53.41 -34.69
C SER A 3 14.22 52.61 -36.00
N SER A 4 14.03 51.27 -35.94
CA SER A 4 13.28 50.53 -36.95
C SER A 4 12.64 49.26 -36.36
N LEU A 5 11.33 49.31 -36.25
CA LEU A 5 10.41 48.21 -36.01
C LEU A 5 10.29 47.34 -37.27
N ILE A 6 10.41 46.06 -37.15
CA ILE A 6 9.88 45.11 -38.15
C ILE A 6 8.75 44.30 -37.50
N ARG A 7 7.51 44.69 -37.83
CA ARG A 7 6.29 43.88 -37.65
C ARG A 7 6.30 42.79 -38.74
N LYS A 8 6.23 41.54 -38.38
CA LYS A 8 5.77 40.47 -39.30
C LYS A 8 4.31 40.15 -38.93
N GLN A 9 3.46 40.38 -39.92
CA GLN A 9 2.04 40.03 -39.90
C GLN A 9 1.85 38.53 -39.95
N LEU A 10 0.97 38.04 -39.08
CA LEU A 10 0.38 36.70 -39.14
C LEU A 10 -0.86 36.76 -40.03
N ALA A 11 -0.90 35.99 -41.08
CA ALA A 11 -2.07 35.77 -41.92
C ALA A 11 -2.99 34.71 -41.29
N PRO A 12 -4.31 34.80 -41.42
CA PRO A 12 -5.23 33.82 -40.87
C PRO A 12 -5.35 32.59 -41.78
N TYR A 13 -5.28 31.40 -41.15
CA TYR A 13 -5.61 30.14 -41.79
C TYR A 13 -7.13 29.97 -41.88
N THR A 14 -7.65 29.91 -43.12
CA THR A 14 -9.05 29.60 -43.40
C THR A 14 -9.28 28.10 -43.42
N HIS A 15 -10.32 27.67 -42.72
CA HIS A 15 -10.91 26.34 -42.78
C HIS A 15 -11.43 26.02 -44.19
N ASN A 16 -11.08 24.88 -44.71
CA ASN A 16 -11.81 24.25 -45.82
C ASN A 16 -11.92 22.73 -45.62
N GLY A 17 -13.14 22.27 -45.43
CA GLY A 17 -13.74 21.19 -46.21
C GLY A 17 -13.46 19.75 -45.74
N MET A 18 -14.31 19.22 -44.86
CA MET A 18 -14.53 17.76 -44.74
C MET A 18 -15.56 17.31 -45.81
N PRO A 19 -15.38 16.20 -46.51
CA PRO A 19 -16.47 15.54 -47.23
C PRO A 19 -17.28 14.64 -46.28
N ARG A 20 -18.57 14.90 -46.26
CA ARG A 20 -19.57 14.03 -45.67
C ARG A 20 -19.80 12.81 -46.55
N PHE A 21 -19.56 11.62 -46.07
CA PHE A 21 -20.12 10.41 -46.69
C PHE A 21 -21.45 10.05 -46.00
N PHE A 22 -22.52 10.16 -46.77
CA PHE A 22 -23.80 9.54 -46.52
C PHE A 22 -23.73 8.07 -46.82
N PHE A 23 -24.10 7.20 -45.89
CA PHE A 23 -24.53 5.86 -46.20
C PHE A 23 -25.99 5.68 -45.79
N SER A 24 -26.74 5.33 -46.83
CA SER A 24 -28.17 5.09 -46.85
C SER A 24 -28.54 3.74 -46.24
N THR A 25 -29.60 3.73 -45.45
CA THR A 25 -30.33 2.59 -44.98
C THR A 25 -30.95 1.82 -46.12
N ALA A 26 -30.81 0.48 -46.17
CA ALA A 26 -31.76 -0.42 -46.84
C ALA A 26 -31.86 -1.73 -46.08
N VAL A 27 -33.07 -1.97 -45.68
CA VAL A 27 -33.74 -3.13 -45.14
C VAL A 27 -33.56 -4.37 -46.05
N LEU A 28 -33.39 -5.55 -45.45
CA LEU A 28 -34.12 -6.74 -45.94
C LEU A 28 -34.21 -7.85 -44.86
N LEU A 29 -35.46 -8.10 -44.55
CA LEU A 29 -36.00 -9.20 -43.76
C LEU A 29 -36.02 -10.47 -44.62
N ALA A 30 -35.57 -11.61 -44.11
CA ALA A 30 -35.98 -12.92 -44.64
C ALA A 30 -36.02 -13.96 -43.52
N CYS A 31 -37.25 -14.31 -43.18
CA CYS A 31 -37.61 -15.52 -42.47
C CYS A 31 -37.40 -16.76 -43.36
N VAL A 32 -36.94 -17.87 -42.80
CA VAL A 32 -37.46 -19.20 -43.17
C VAL A 32 -37.29 -20.17 -42.00
N LEU A 33 -38.43 -20.68 -41.56
CA LEU A 33 -38.62 -21.93 -40.79
C LEU A 33 -38.27 -23.15 -41.67
N PHE A 34 -37.74 -24.22 -41.08
CA PHE A 34 -38.11 -25.60 -41.41
C PHE A 34 -37.47 -26.54 -40.38
N CYS A 35 -38.16 -27.19 -39.63
CA CYS A 35 -38.87 -28.49 -39.53
C CYS A 35 -38.16 -29.48 -38.62
N LEU A 36 -38.97 -29.97 -37.71
CA LEU A 36 -38.79 -31.16 -36.88
C LEU A 36 -38.46 -32.42 -37.71
N ASN A 37 -37.56 -33.24 -37.15
CA ASN A 37 -37.80 -34.70 -37.22
C ASN A 37 -37.26 -35.39 -35.96
N ALA A 38 -38.16 -36.11 -35.31
CA ALA A 38 -37.90 -36.98 -34.21
C ALA A 38 -37.35 -38.32 -34.71
N ALA A 39 -36.31 -38.82 -34.06
CA ALA A 39 -36.02 -40.24 -34.04
C ALA A 39 -35.50 -40.66 -32.68
N CYS A 40 -36.22 -41.58 -32.09
CA CYS A 40 -35.98 -42.30 -30.86
C CYS A 40 -34.68 -43.11 -30.93
N GLY A 41 -33.92 -43.19 -29.85
CA GLY A 41 -32.78 -44.13 -29.74
C GLY A 41 -32.08 -44.04 -28.38
N GLN A 42 -32.56 -44.79 -27.43
CA GLN A 42 -31.91 -45.44 -26.29
C GLN A 42 -30.73 -44.82 -25.56
N GLN A 43 -30.97 -44.51 -24.28
CA GLN A 43 -30.25 -44.75 -23.03
C GLN A 43 -28.74 -44.99 -23.12
N GLY A 44 -28.03 -44.00 -22.59
CA GLY A 44 -26.71 -44.15 -21.99
C GLY A 44 -26.63 -43.18 -20.82
N ALA A 45 -26.76 -43.68 -19.60
CA ALA A 45 -26.61 -42.90 -18.38
C ALA A 45 -25.14 -42.46 -18.22
N GLY A 46 -24.85 -41.28 -18.76
CA GLY A 46 -23.64 -40.54 -18.45
C GLY A 46 -23.85 -39.72 -17.18
N THR A 47 -23.36 -40.18 -16.08
CA THR A 47 -23.26 -39.42 -14.83
C THR A 47 -22.55 -38.09 -15.09
N ALA A 48 -23.29 -36.99 -15.05
CA ALA A 48 -22.71 -35.66 -15.00
C ALA A 48 -21.83 -35.60 -13.76
N ALA A 49 -20.51 -35.52 -13.97
CA ALA A 49 -19.58 -35.23 -12.90
C ALA A 49 -19.94 -33.88 -12.29
N ALA A 50 -20.33 -33.88 -11.03
CA ALA A 50 -20.48 -32.71 -10.22
C ALA A 50 -19.17 -31.93 -10.27
N PRO A 51 -19.19 -30.56 -10.29
CA PRO A 51 -17.97 -29.79 -10.24
C PRO A 51 -17.20 -30.21 -8.98
N ALA A 52 -15.94 -30.65 -9.18
CA ALA A 52 -15.05 -31.07 -8.11
C ALA A 52 -15.08 -30.02 -7.00
N ALA A 53 -15.61 -30.38 -5.86
CA ALA A 53 -15.53 -29.57 -4.66
C ALA A 53 -14.08 -29.20 -4.49
N ARG A 54 -13.77 -27.91 -4.45
CA ARG A 54 -12.48 -27.37 -4.08
C ARG A 54 -12.14 -28.00 -2.73
N GLN A 55 -11.29 -29.01 -2.75
CA GLN A 55 -10.75 -29.59 -1.52
C GLN A 55 -10.13 -28.44 -0.74
N SER A 56 -10.74 -28.09 0.37
CA SER A 56 -10.10 -27.28 1.38
C SER A 56 -8.77 -27.97 1.67
N ARG A 57 -7.66 -27.32 1.33
CA ARG A 57 -6.33 -27.80 1.76
C ARG A 57 -6.44 -27.98 3.26
N THR A 58 -6.52 -29.23 3.70
CA THR A 58 -6.34 -29.61 5.07
C THR A 58 -5.02 -29.00 5.51
N GLN A 59 -5.07 -28.08 6.47
CA GLN A 59 -3.89 -27.51 7.10
C GLN A 59 -3.02 -28.67 7.57
N ALA A 60 -1.80 -28.75 7.04
CA ALA A 60 -0.80 -29.63 7.59
C ALA A 60 -0.63 -29.31 9.09
N PRO A 61 -0.34 -30.31 9.95
CA PRO A 61 -0.19 -30.05 11.37
C PRO A 61 0.90 -28.99 11.59
N GLN A 62 0.57 -27.90 12.27
CA GLN A 62 1.46 -26.75 12.58
C GLN A 62 2.69 -27.14 13.45
N GLN A 63 2.87 -28.40 13.77
CA GLN A 63 3.77 -28.87 14.84
C GLN A 63 5.27 -28.82 14.52
N ASN A 64 5.69 -28.54 13.25
CA ASN A 64 7.12 -28.56 12.89
C ASN A 64 7.59 -27.38 12.03
N LEU A 65 6.92 -26.21 12.11
CA LEU A 65 7.41 -25.04 11.40
C LEU A 65 8.71 -24.53 12.03
N PRO A 66 9.75 -24.20 11.24
CA PRO A 66 11.00 -23.67 11.77
C PRO A 66 10.74 -22.37 12.53
N LYS A 67 11.42 -22.22 13.66
CA LYS A 67 11.35 -20.99 14.47
C LYS A 67 12.41 -20.00 14.03
N THR A 68 13.62 -20.47 13.81
CA THR A 68 14.78 -19.69 13.37
C THR A 68 15.62 -20.55 12.44
N TRP A 69 16.13 -19.95 11.36
CA TRP A 69 17.00 -20.62 10.39
C TRP A 69 17.85 -19.59 9.65
N VAL A 70 18.92 -20.06 9.01
CA VAL A 70 19.67 -19.27 8.02
C VAL A 70 19.08 -19.55 6.65
N ASP A 71 18.63 -18.51 5.95
CA ASP A 71 18.15 -18.64 4.58
C ASP A 71 19.30 -19.09 3.68
N LYS A 72 19.11 -20.21 3.00
CA LYS A 72 20.14 -20.85 2.18
C LYS A 72 20.60 -19.99 1.02
N ASP A 73 19.67 -19.24 0.44
CA ASP A 73 19.93 -18.48 -0.79
C ASP A 73 20.63 -17.14 -0.50
N THR A 74 20.44 -16.61 0.72
CA THR A 74 20.91 -15.26 1.08
C THR A 74 21.98 -15.26 2.19
N GLY A 75 21.98 -16.26 3.06
CA GLY A 75 22.87 -16.34 4.22
C GLY A 75 22.41 -15.52 5.43
N HIS A 76 21.25 -14.90 5.39
CA HIS A 76 20.72 -14.12 6.50
C HIS A 76 19.88 -14.99 7.45
N ARG A 77 19.90 -14.64 8.75
CA ARG A 77 19.13 -15.34 9.76
C ARG A 77 17.69 -14.83 9.80
N VAL A 78 16.75 -15.72 9.58
CA VAL A 78 15.31 -15.47 9.63
C VAL A 78 14.72 -16.07 10.91
N THR A 79 13.84 -15.34 11.56
CA THR A 79 13.11 -15.79 12.76
C THR A 79 11.61 -15.59 12.56
N ARG A 80 10.81 -16.64 12.76
CA ARG A 80 9.36 -16.53 12.88
C ARG A 80 9.04 -15.99 14.28
N VAL A 81 8.66 -14.71 14.34
CA VAL A 81 8.48 -13.97 15.60
C VAL A 81 7.20 -14.37 16.29
N THR A 82 6.09 -14.46 15.56
CA THR A 82 4.79 -14.84 16.13
C THR A 82 4.50 -16.33 15.93
N ASP A 83 3.72 -16.91 16.83
CA ASP A 83 3.34 -18.31 16.81
C ASP A 83 1.85 -18.50 16.50
N GLU A 84 1.05 -17.44 16.70
CA GLU A 84 -0.38 -17.40 16.41
C GLU A 84 -0.66 -17.16 14.92
N PRO A 85 -1.39 -18.06 14.24
CA PRO A 85 -1.77 -17.89 12.84
C PRO A 85 -2.63 -16.65 12.63
N GLY A 86 -2.40 -15.94 11.53
CA GLY A 86 -3.14 -14.72 11.18
C GLY A 86 -2.59 -13.45 11.82
N SER A 87 -1.39 -13.53 12.43
CA SER A 87 -0.67 -12.33 12.88
C SER A 87 -0.14 -11.55 11.69
N SER A 88 -0.11 -10.21 11.81
CA SER A 88 0.50 -9.33 10.81
C SER A 88 1.11 -8.08 11.44
N ALA A 89 2.22 -7.63 10.88
CA ALA A 89 2.78 -6.32 11.12
C ALA A 89 1.80 -5.23 10.66
N LEU A 90 2.00 -3.99 11.09
CA LEU A 90 1.23 -2.84 10.60
C LEU A 90 1.62 -2.56 9.14
N TYR A 91 0.85 -1.73 8.45
CA TYR A 91 1.19 -1.28 7.11
C TYR A 91 2.55 -0.57 7.10
N PHE A 92 3.35 -0.75 6.08
CA PHE A 92 4.79 -0.42 6.03
C PHE A 92 5.15 1.01 6.48
N ASN A 93 4.30 1.99 6.20
CA ASN A 93 4.55 3.40 6.50
C ASN A 93 4.06 3.87 7.89
N PHE A 94 3.43 2.98 8.68
CA PHE A 94 3.08 3.28 10.07
C PHE A 94 4.24 2.97 11.01
N ASP A 95 4.52 3.84 11.95
CA ASP A 95 5.41 3.51 13.05
C ASP A 95 4.73 2.51 13.99
N ALA A 96 5.39 1.38 14.20
CA ALA A 96 4.87 0.29 15.01
C ALA A 96 5.54 0.18 16.38
N TYR A 97 6.49 1.06 16.70
CA TYR A 97 7.34 0.94 17.87
C TYR A 97 6.98 1.93 18.96
N THR A 98 7.21 1.52 20.20
CA THR A 98 7.19 2.45 21.35
C THR A 98 8.32 3.47 21.25
N PRO A 99 8.19 4.68 21.85
CA PRO A 99 9.22 5.73 21.76
C PRO A 99 10.60 5.31 22.26
N ASP A 100 10.65 4.38 23.21
CA ASP A 100 11.91 3.81 23.73
C ASP A 100 12.52 2.72 22.83
N GLY A 101 11.83 2.35 21.74
CA GLY A 101 12.27 1.34 20.79
C GLY A 101 12.24 -0.10 21.34
N ARG A 102 11.62 -0.35 22.48
CA ARG A 102 11.66 -1.68 23.13
C ARG A 102 10.55 -2.61 22.71
N GLN A 103 9.42 -2.09 22.30
CA GLN A 103 8.26 -2.89 21.97
C GLN A 103 7.73 -2.57 20.58
N MET A 104 7.16 -3.57 19.92
CA MET A 104 6.50 -3.46 18.62
C MET A 104 5.02 -3.83 18.77
N VAL A 105 4.16 -3.05 18.14
CA VAL A 105 2.73 -3.34 18.00
C VAL A 105 2.49 -4.16 16.74
N TYR A 106 1.67 -5.21 16.85
CA TYR A 106 1.20 -6.00 15.72
C TYR A 106 -0.25 -6.44 15.92
N SER A 107 -0.91 -6.89 14.87
CA SER A 107 -2.28 -7.40 14.95
C SER A 107 -2.31 -8.92 14.88
N SER A 108 -3.29 -9.55 15.55
CA SER A 108 -3.61 -10.97 15.44
C SER A 108 -5.12 -11.19 15.53
N PRO A 109 -5.61 -12.42 15.32
CA PRO A 109 -7.01 -12.74 15.59
C PRO A 109 -7.44 -12.47 17.04
N ALA A 110 -6.51 -12.49 18.00
CA ALA A 110 -6.79 -12.17 19.40
C ALA A 110 -7.01 -10.67 19.65
N GLY A 111 -6.44 -9.80 18.78
CA GLY A 111 -6.57 -8.34 18.91
C GLY A 111 -5.30 -7.58 18.57
N ILE A 112 -5.10 -6.45 19.24
CA ILE A 112 -3.89 -5.64 19.19
C ILE A 112 -2.89 -6.22 20.19
N ASN A 113 -1.68 -6.48 19.74
CA ASN A 113 -0.66 -7.17 20.52
C ASN A 113 0.61 -6.34 20.63
N MET A 114 1.37 -6.59 21.69
CA MET A 114 2.70 -6.05 21.95
C MET A 114 3.72 -7.18 21.91
N LEU A 115 4.86 -6.93 21.27
CA LEU A 115 6.04 -7.78 21.25
C LEU A 115 7.20 -7.02 21.91
N ASP A 116 7.79 -7.59 22.94
CA ASP A 116 9.08 -7.11 23.49
C ASP A 116 10.21 -7.58 22.57
N LEU A 117 10.98 -6.64 22.05
CA LEU A 117 11.99 -6.90 21.02
C LEU A 117 13.26 -7.59 21.55
N ALA A 118 13.53 -7.46 22.84
CA ALA A 118 14.69 -8.07 23.48
C ALA A 118 14.40 -9.51 23.92
N THR A 119 13.24 -9.76 24.50
CA THR A 119 12.89 -11.07 25.08
C THR A 119 12.05 -11.93 24.13
N GLY A 120 11.42 -11.35 23.11
CA GLY A 120 10.44 -12.02 22.26
C GLY A 120 9.10 -12.32 22.96
N THR A 121 8.90 -11.78 24.16
CA THR A 121 7.65 -11.94 24.91
C THR A 121 6.51 -11.20 24.22
N LYS A 122 5.38 -11.90 24.09
CA LYS A 122 4.16 -11.37 23.44
C LYS A 122 3.02 -11.30 24.45
N ARG A 123 2.19 -10.27 24.30
CA ARG A 123 0.94 -10.14 25.07
C ARG A 123 -0.14 -9.45 24.24
N VAL A 124 -1.38 -9.82 24.50
CA VAL A 124 -2.54 -9.09 23.99
C VAL A 124 -2.67 -7.80 24.80
N LEU A 125 -2.62 -6.66 24.13
CA LEU A 125 -2.84 -5.34 24.72
C LEU A 125 -4.33 -5.00 24.76
N VAL A 126 -5.01 -5.17 23.62
CA VAL A 126 -6.44 -4.92 23.49
C VAL A 126 -7.08 -6.11 22.79
N ALA A 127 -7.87 -6.87 23.52
CA ALA A 127 -8.56 -8.02 22.96
C ALA A 127 -9.64 -7.60 21.94
N ASN A 128 -9.81 -8.39 20.88
CA ASN A 128 -10.95 -8.25 19.99
C ASN A 128 -12.24 -8.62 20.74
N ALA A 129 -13.33 -7.91 20.45
CA ALA A 129 -14.64 -8.35 20.88
C ALA A 129 -14.94 -9.72 20.22
N PRO A 130 -15.68 -10.62 20.92
CA PRO A 130 -16.18 -11.84 20.28
C PRO A 130 -16.93 -11.48 18.99
N PRO A 131 -16.75 -12.26 17.90
CA PRO A 131 -17.49 -11.99 16.67
C PRO A 131 -18.99 -12.04 16.97
N ALA A 132 -19.70 -10.98 16.58
CA ALA A 132 -21.16 -11.01 16.63
C ALA A 132 -21.64 -12.17 15.76
N SER A 133 -22.59 -12.98 16.26
CA SER A 133 -23.11 -14.18 15.61
C SER A 133 -23.69 -13.93 14.21
N ASN A 134 -23.86 -12.68 13.79
CA ASN A 134 -24.44 -12.23 12.53
C ASN A 134 -23.53 -11.27 11.74
N SER A 135 -22.20 -11.32 11.91
CA SER A 135 -21.31 -10.39 11.22
C SER A 135 -21.26 -10.66 9.72
N ALA A 136 -21.70 -9.66 8.93
CA ALA A 136 -21.82 -9.75 7.47
C ALA A 136 -20.46 -9.62 6.72
N THR A 137 -19.38 -9.22 7.40
CA THR A 137 -18.07 -8.99 6.75
C THR A 137 -16.90 -9.51 7.60
N PRO A 138 -15.77 -9.92 6.95
CA PRO A 138 -14.56 -10.33 7.66
C PRO A 138 -13.95 -9.25 8.58
N ALA A 139 -14.16 -7.97 8.28
CA ALA A 139 -13.72 -6.87 9.13
C ALA A 139 -14.55 -6.76 10.43
N GLN A 140 -15.86 -6.95 10.33
CA GLN A 140 -16.76 -7.04 11.50
C GLN A 140 -16.50 -8.31 12.30
N ALA A 141 -16.14 -9.41 11.62
CA ALA A 141 -15.78 -10.66 12.28
C ALA A 141 -14.48 -10.56 13.10
N ARG A 142 -13.61 -9.60 12.80
CA ARG A 142 -12.35 -9.33 13.55
C ARG A 142 -12.54 -8.36 14.71
N GLY A 143 -13.76 -8.07 15.13
CA GLY A 143 -14.03 -7.09 16.20
C GLY A 143 -13.84 -5.64 15.77
N GLY A 144 -13.59 -5.37 14.48
CA GLY A 144 -13.61 -4.02 13.88
C GLY A 144 -12.59 -3.03 14.40
N GLN A 145 -11.51 -3.48 15.07
CA GLN A 145 -10.45 -2.59 15.55
C GLN A 145 -9.45 -2.27 14.44
N ARG A 146 -9.16 -0.97 14.28
CA ARG A 146 -8.12 -0.49 13.36
C ARG A 146 -7.09 0.30 14.14
N ILE A 147 -5.84 -0.12 14.11
CA ILE A 147 -4.72 0.62 14.70
C ILE A 147 -4.48 1.88 13.86
N LEU A 148 -4.35 3.03 14.53
CA LEU A 148 -4.14 4.35 13.93
C LEU A 148 -2.70 4.82 14.10
N ALA A 149 -2.11 4.60 15.27
CA ALA A 149 -0.74 4.97 15.57
C ALA A 149 -0.27 4.31 16.88
N VAL A 150 1.04 4.26 17.06
CA VAL A 150 1.69 4.19 18.37
C VAL A 150 2.14 5.60 18.74
N GLY A 151 1.74 6.09 19.92
CA GLY A 151 2.03 7.45 20.36
C GLY A 151 3.53 7.68 20.49
N ARG A 152 4.01 8.78 19.95
CA ARG A 152 5.44 9.11 19.95
C ARG A 152 5.94 9.71 21.24
N LYS A 153 5.01 10.24 22.07
CA LYS A 153 5.32 10.79 23.40
C LYS A 153 5.04 9.79 24.51
N THR A 154 3.84 9.17 24.47
CA THR A 154 3.36 8.32 25.55
C THR A 154 3.56 6.84 25.28
N GLY A 155 3.73 6.45 24.03
CA GLY A 155 3.70 5.05 23.60
C GLY A 155 2.29 4.44 23.56
N ALA A 156 1.25 5.17 23.95
CA ALA A 156 -0.12 4.67 23.93
C ALA A 156 -0.49 4.19 22.52
N VAL A 157 -1.24 3.10 22.43
CA VAL A 157 -1.73 2.60 21.14
C VAL A 157 -3.08 3.20 20.85
N TYR A 158 -3.16 3.97 19.77
CA TYR A 158 -4.39 4.59 19.27
C TYR A 158 -5.06 3.68 18.26
N PHE A 159 -6.37 3.51 18.39
CA PHE A 159 -7.13 2.67 17.48
C PHE A 159 -8.58 3.15 17.36
N SER A 160 -9.27 2.73 16.32
CA SER A 160 -10.70 3.01 16.14
C SER A 160 -11.53 1.73 16.23
N ARG A 161 -12.79 1.88 16.65
CA ARG A 161 -13.85 0.86 16.64
C ARG A 161 -15.13 1.46 16.12
N MET A 162 -16.01 0.59 15.59
CA MET A 162 -17.40 0.97 15.32
C MET A 162 -18.21 0.81 16.60
N SER A 163 -18.98 1.85 16.93
CA SER A 163 -20.00 1.76 18.00
C SER A 163 -21.18 0.89 17.56
N PRO A 164 -22.06 0.43 18.50
CA PRO A 164 -23.30 -0.26 18.15
C PRO A 164 -24.22 0.55 17.23
N GLU A 165 -24.17 1.88 17.31
CA GLU A 165 -24.95 2.82 16.49
C GLU A 165 -24.32 3.04 15.10
N GLY A 166 -23.19 2.41 14.80
CA GLY A 166 -22.50 2.51 13.52
C GLY A 166 -21.63 3.76 13.34
N LEU A 167 -21.29 4.44 14.44
CA LEU A 167 -20.33 5.55 14.43
C LEU A 167 -18.92 5.04 14.68
N SER A 168 -17.93 5.65 14.05
CA SER A 168 -16.53 5.36 14.35
C SER A 168 -16.12 6.11 15.63
N GLU A 169 -15.42 5.41 16.51
CA GLU A 169 -14.93 5.95 17.78
C GLU A 169 -13.42 5.75 17.87
N VAL A 170 -12.72 6.74 18.44
CA VAL A 170 -11.27 6.70 18.66
C VAL A 170 -10.98 6.38 20.12
N TYR A 171 -10.03 5.48 20.32
CA TYR A 171 -9.58 5.01 21.64
C TYR A 171 -8.06 5.10 21.74
N SER A 172 -7.58 5.19 22.97
CA SER A 172 -6.19 4.91 23.33
C SER A 172 -6.11 3.74 24.31
N SER A 173 -5.00 3.00 24.26
CA SER A 173 -4.68 1.99 25.26
C SER A 173 -3.31 2.28 25.85
N ASP A 174 -3.24 2.34 27.18
CA ASP A 174 -1.98 2.43 27.91
C ASP A 174 -1.17 1.14 27.73
N ILE A 175 0.08 1.26 27.30
CA ILE A 175 0.93 0.09 26.99
C ILE A 175 1.37 -0.69 28.23
N THR A 176 1.32 -0.12 29.43
CA THR A 176 1.75 -0.79 30.66
C THR A 176 0.59 -1.56 31.29
N THR A 177 -0.55 -0.91 31.43
CA THR A 177 -1.71 -1.44 32.13
C THR A 177 -2.72 -2.14 31.22
N GLY A 178 -2.72 -1.83 29.91
CA GLY A 178 -3.74 -2.24 28.97
C GLY A 178 -5.06 -1.48 29.11
N ALA A 179 -5.12 -0.45 29.98
CA ALA A 179 -6.32 0.35 30.18
C ALA A 179 -6.74 1.03 28.87
N VAL A 180 -7.99 0.90 28.50
CA VAL A 180 -8.58 1.46 27.29
C VAL A 180 -9.45 2.66 27.62
N HIS A 181 -9.18 3.78 26.97
CA HIS A 181 -9.92 5.03 27.13
C HIS A 181 -10.53 5.44 25.79
N LYS A 182 -11.84 5.70 25.79
CA LYS A 182 -12.52 6.34 24.66
C LYS A 182 -12.16 7.81 24.67
N LEU A 183 -11.69 8.33 23.53
CA LEU A 183 -11.31 9.72 23.36
C LEU A 183 -12.45 10.53 22.72
N VAL A 184 -12.86 10.14 21.51
CA VAL A 184 -13.88 10.87 20.76
C VAL A 184 -14.78 9.92 19.96
N THR A 185 -16.01 10.36 19.68
CA THR A 185 -16.89 9.78 18.67
C THR A 185 -16.84 10.67 17.43
N LEU A 186 -16.65 10.08 16.26
CA LEU A 186 -16.56 10.81 15.00
C LEU A 186 -17.95 11.20 14.47
N PRO A 187 -18.03 12.24 13.64
CA PRO A 187 -19.24 12.53 12.88
C PRO A 187 -19.70 11.32 12.05
N PRO A 188 -20.99 11.26 11.69
CA PRO A 188 -21.49 10.18 10.82
C PRO A 188 -20.66 10.05 9.53
N ARG A 189 -20.33 8.82 9.16
CA ARG A 189 -19.52 8.45 7.98
C ARG A 189 -18.06 8.88 8.03
N ALA A 190 -17.62 9.61 9.05
CA ALA A 190 -16.22 9.98 9.21
C ALA A 190 -15.39 8.77 9.63
N THR A 191 -14.19 8.69 9.07
CA THR A 191 -13.14 7.74 9.47
C THR A 191 -11.85 8.50 9.70
N VAL A 192 -11.05 8.04 10.66
CA VAL A 192 -9.68 8.54 10.88
C VAL A 192 -8.69 7.43 10.62
N VAL A 193 -7.47 7.81 10.25
CA VAL A 193 -6.43 6.84 9.86
C VAL A 193 -5.07 7.11 10.50
N THR A 194 -4.86 8.26 11.11
CA THR A 194 -3.58 8.66 11.70
C THR A 194 -3.75 9.61 12.89
N ILE A 195 -2.75 9.63 13.76
CA ILE A 195 -2.63 10.53 14.92
C ILE A 195 -1.36 11.35 14.75
N ASN A 196 -1.38 12.63 15.14
CA ASN A 196 -0.22 13.50 15.00
C ASN A 196 0.86 13.24 16.07
N ALA A 197 2.05 13.81 15.85
CA ALA A 197 3.25 13.54 16.66
C ALA A 197 3.12 13.97 18.13
N ASP A 198 2.25 14.92 18.46
CA ASP A 198 2.00 15.36 19.83
C ASP A 198 0.77 14.71 20.48
N GLU A 199 0.09 13.80 19.76
CA GLU A 199 -1.03 12.98 20.24
C GLU A 199 -2.29 13.79 20.59
N THR A 200 -2.46 14.96 19.94
CA THR A 200 -3.59 15.86 20.17
C THR A 200 -4.66 15.80 19.09
N LEU A 201 -4.27 15.44 17.86
CA LEU A 201 -5.15 15.42 16.69
C LEU A 201 -5.19 14.05 16.03
N ALA A 202 -6.37 13.66 15.56
CA ALA A 202 -6.52 12.62 14.53
C ALA A 202 -6.92 13.26 13.19
N SER A 203 -6.53 12.62 12.07
CA SER A 203 -6.95 13.05 10.74
C SER A 203 -7.64 11.93 9.98
N GLY A 204 -8.58 12.32 9.15
CA GLY A 204 -9.37 11.42 8.34
C GLY A 204 -10.24 12.11 7.31
N THR A 205 -11.18 11.36 6.77
CA THR A 205 -12.12 11.86 5.74
C THR A 205 -13.54 11.43 6.03
N TYR A 206 -14.48 12.16 5.43
CA TYR A 206 -15.86 11.75 5.26
C TYR A 206 -16.38 12.17 3.87
N GLU A 207 -17.37 11.44 3.38
CA GLU A 207 -18.05 11.77 2.13
C GLU A 207 -19.24 12.70 2.41
N GLU A 208 -19.39 13.77 1.62
CA GLU A 208 -20.54 14.68 1.69
C GLU A 208 -21.70 14.17 0.83
N GLY A 209 -22.90 14.72 1.08
CA GLY A 209 -24.09 14.45 0.29
C GLY A 209 -24.85 13.17 0.67
N PRO A 210 -25.93 12.81 -0.07
CA PRO A 210 -26.69 11.61 0.17
C PRO A 210 -25.82 10.37 -0.03
N GLN A 211 -26.12 9.29 0.71
CA GLN A 211 -25.44 8.02 0.50
C GLN A 211 -25.70 7.55 -0.94
N THR A 212 -24.72 7.77 -1.81
CA THR A 212 -24.63 6.92 -2.98
C THR A 212 -24.19 5.54 -2.51
N PRO A 213 -24.79 4.44 -3.03
CA PRO A 213 -24.25 3.12 -2.77
C PRO A 213 -22.76 3.19 -3.02
N GLN A 214 -21.94 2.85 -2.00
CA GLN A 214 -20.49 2.98 -2.11
C GLN A 214 -20.09 2.38 -3.45
N SER A 215 -19.30 3.11 -4.22
CA SER A 215 -18.84 2.67 -5.54
C SER A 215 -18.14 1.29 -5.52
N ASN A 216 -17.75 0.83 -4.33
CA ASN A 216 -17.25 -0.52 -4.05
C ASN A 216 -18.36 -1.58 -3.96
N ALA A 217 -19.61 -1.18 -3.72
CA ALA A 217 -20.75 -2.07 -3.54
C ALA A 217 -21.71 -2.09 -4.75
N ALA A 218 -21.49 -1.24 -5.76
CA ALA A 218 -22.24 -1.36 -7.01
C ALA A 218 -21.98 -2.76 -7.59
N PRO A 219 -23.02 -3.56 -7.84
CA PRO A 219 -22.84 -4.87 -8.45
C PRO A 219 -22.04 -4.73 -9.73
N VAL A 220 -20.90 -5.41 -9.80
CA VAL A 220 -20.17 -5.50 -11.06
C VAL A 220 -21.04 -6.28 -12.02
N PRO A 221 -21.40 -5.77 -13.20
CA PRO A 221 -22.15 -6.53 -14.18
C PRO A 221 -21.48 -7.88 -14.41
N ALA A 222 -22.28 -8.94 -14.48
CA ALA A 222 -21.76 -10.28 -14.70
C ALA A 222 -20.86 -10.31 -15.95
N GLY A 223 -19.62 -10.81 -15.77
CA GLY A 223 -18.62 -10.91 -16.85
C GLY A 223 -17.65 -9.73 -16.95
N GLN A 224 -17.77 -8.68 -16.12
CA GLN A 224 -16.75 -7.64 -16.07
C GLN A 224 -15.67 -7.95 -15.00
N PRO A 225 -14.37 -7.69 -15.29
CA PRO A 225 -13.31 -7.86 -14.31
C PRO A 225 -13.54 -6.95 -13.11
N ASN A 226 -13.44 -7.48 -11.89
CA ASN A 226 -13.61 -6.73 -10.64
C ASN A 226 -12.27 -6.55 -9.92
N GLY A 227 -11.35 -5.83 -10.55
CA GLY A 227 -10.02 -5.57 -10.01
C GLY A 227 -9.91 -4.21 -9.28
N LYS A 228 -8.84 -4.05 -8.49
CA LYS A 228 -8.48 -2.81 -7.78
C LYS A 228 -8.46 -1.60 -8.74
N GLY A 229 -7.89 -1.76 -9.94
CA GLY A 229 -7.80 -0.68 -10.93
C GLY A 229 -9.16 -0.18 -11.42
N GLN A 230 -10.13 -1.08 -11.63
CA GLN A 230 -11.48 -0.68 -12.04
C GLN A 230 -12.25 0.00 -10.91
N MET A 231 -12.06 -0.44 -9.67
CA MET A 231 -12.60 0.25 -8.51
C MET A 231 -12.06 1.68 -8.43
N MET A 232 -10.74 1.86 -8.60
CA MET A 232 -10.10 3.17 -8.63
C MET A 232 -10.63 4.05 -9.76
N ALA A 233 -10.78 3.51 -10.97
CA ALA A 233 -11.33 4.25 -12.12
C ALA A 233 -12.78 4.69 -11.89
N ARG A 234 -13.62 3.83 -11.29
CA ARG A 234 -15.00 4.18 -10.94
C ARG A 234 -15.06 5.29 -9.89
N ARG A 235 -14.21 5.22 -8.86
CA ARG A 235 -14.16 6.27 -7.83
C ARG A 235 -13.70 7.61 -8.39
N LEU A 236 -12.69 7.60 -9.26
CA LEU A 236 -12.25 8.80 -9.96
C LEU A 236 -13.38 9.41 -10.80
N ALA A 237 -14.08 8.58 -11.58
CA ALA A 237 -15.19 9.04 -12.43
C ALA A 237 -16.43 9.49 -11.63
N ALA A 238 -16.61 9.00 -10.42
CA ALA A 238 -17.76 9.35 -9.58
C ALA A 238 -17.70 10.77 -9.01
N HIS A 239 -16.50 11.35 -8.89
CA HIS A 239 -16.30 12.71 -8.31
C HIS A 239 -17.06 12.92 -7.00
N THR A 240 -17.07 11.89 -6.13
CA THR A 240 -17.80 11.96 -4.86
C THR A 240 -17.19 13.04 -3.98
N PRO A 241 -17.98 14.05 -3.52
CA PRO A 241 -17.47 15.08 -2.64
C PRO A 241 -16.96 14.50 -1.32
N MET A 242 -15.74 14.85 -0.95
CA MET A 242 -15.06 14.40 0.26
C MET A 242 -14.46 15.58 1.01
N VAL A 243 -14.40 15.44 2.32
CA VAL A 243 -13.74 16.39 3.21
C VAL A 243 -12.58 15.72 3.90
N LEU A 244 -11.40 16.34 3.83
CA LEU A 244 -10.26 16.05 4.70
C LEU A 244 -10.41 16.89 5.96
N PHE A 245 -10.31 16.26 7.13
CA PHE A 245 -10.46 16.95 8.41
C PHE A 245 -9.43 16.52 9.44
N VAL A 246 -9.28 17.34 10.48
CA VAL A 246 -8.68 16.96 11.74
C VAL A 246 -9.71 17.07 12.87
N ILE A 247 -9.56 16.21 13.88
CA ILE A 247 -10.37 16.24 15.10
C ILE A 247 -9.46 16.30 16.33
N ASP A 248 -9.75 17.24 17.21
CA ASP A 248 -9.07 17.36 18.51
C ASP A 248 -9.51 16.20 19.43
N LEU A 249 -8.55 15.42 19.91
CA LEU A 249 -8.79 14.22 20.69
C LEU A 249 -9.28 14.47 22.12
N HIS A 250 -9.10 15.70 22.64
CA HIS A 250 -9.55 16.09 23.97
C HIS A 250 -10.92 16.71 23.95
N THR A 251 -11.21 17.54 22.94
CA THR A 251 -12.45 18.32 22.89
C THR A 251 -13.48 17.76 21.92
N GLY A 252 -13.07 16.88 21.00
CA GLY A 252 -13.90 16.37 19.91
C GLY A 252 -14.22 17.41 18.83
N LYS A 253 -13.55 18.58 18.86
CA LYS A 253 -13.78 19.63 17.87
C LYS A 253 -13.20 19.22 16.52
N VAL A 254 -14.05 19.20 15.49
CA VAL A 254 -13.67 18.94 14.10
C VAL A 254 -13.27 20.26 13.42
N LYS A 255 -12.21 20.20 12.63
CA LYS A 255 -11.80 21.26 11.69
C LYS A 255 -11.60 20.66 10.31
N GLU A 256 -12.36 21.17 9.37
CA GLU A 256 -12.22 20.84 7.95
C GLU A 256 -11.00 21.54 7.36
N LEU A 257 -10.20 20.81 6.60
CA LEU A 257 -8.96 21.31 5.98
C LEU A 257 -9.13 21.53 4.48
N LEU A 258 -9.82 20.60 3.81
CA LEU A 258 -9.94 20.59 2.35
C LEU A 258 -11.25 19.91 1.94
N HIS A 259 -11.97 20.53 0.99
CA HIS A 259 -13.05 19.91 0.23
C HIS A 259 -12.55 19.52 -1.15
N SER A 260 -12.85 18.31 -1.59
CA SER A 260 -12.41 17.79 -2.89
C SER A 260 -13.45 16.87 -3.49
N THR A 261 -13.46 16.76 -4.80
CA THR A 261 -14.20 15.72 -5.54
C THR A 261 -13.28 14.55 -5.95
N ASP A 262 -12.02 14.63 -5.58
CA ASP A 262 -11.07 13.51 -5.71
C ASP A 262 -11.14 12.62 -4.48
N TRP A 263 -10.80 11.35 -4.66
CA TRP A 263 -10.73 10.41 -3.54
C TRP A 263 -9.50 10.69 -2.67
N ILE A 264 -9.71 11.31 -1.51
CA ILE A 264 -8.67 11.58 -0.52
C ILE A 264 -8.41 10.30 0.29
N ASN A 265 -7.15 9.87 0.37
CA ASN A 265 -6.73 8.65 1.09
C ASN A 265 -5.29 8.78 1.63
N HIS A 266 -4.78 7.73 2.27
CA HIS A 266 -3.39 7.59 2.76
C HIS A 266 -2.88 8.80 3.56
N MET A 267 -3.70 9.33 4.50
CA MET A 267 -3.25 10.40 5.40
C MET A 267 -2.22 9.88 6.38
N LEU A 268 -1.12 10.63 6.55
CA LEU A 268 -0.06 10.32 7.50
C LEU A 268 0.58 11.61 8.01
N PHE A 269 0.49 11.86 9.33
CA PHE A 269 1.16 13.01 9.93
C PHE A 269 2.68 12.87 9.86
N SER A 270 3.36 14.00 9.77
CA SER A 270 4.81 14.05 9.98
C SER A 270 5.15 13.42 11.34
N PRO A 271 6.22 12.61 11.40
CA PRO A 271 6.65 12.00 12.65
C PRO A 271 7.18 13.00 13.69
N VAL A 272 7.46 14.23 13.31
CA VAL A 272 8.11 15.25 14.17
C VAL A 272 7.37 16.59 14.19
N ASP A 273 6.67 16.95 13.12
CA ASP A 273 5.88 18.19 13.04
C ASP A 273 4.38 17.86 13.22
N PRO A 274 3.79 18.13 14.40
CA PRO A 274 2.40 17.77 14.68
C PRO A 274 1.38 18.55 13.84
N THR A 275 1.81 19.56 13.11
CA THR A 275 0.94 20.40 12.28
C THR A 275 1.01 20.07 10.79
N LEU A 276 1.89 19.16 10.36
CA LEU A 276 2.09 18.82 8.97
C LEU A 276 1.50 17.44 8.64
N LEU A 277 0.61 17.39 7.67
CA LEU A 277 -0.09 16.20 7.22
C LEU A 277 0.25 15.91 5.76
N MET A 278 0.71 14.70 5.45
CA MET A 278 0.76 14.16 4.11
C MET A 278 -0.57 13.45 3.80
N TYR A 279 -1.06 13.57 2.58
CA TYR A 279 -2.25 12.87 2.10
C TYR A 279 -2.14 12.60 0.60
N CYS A 280 -2.97 11.71 0.08
CA CYS A 280 -2.97 11.45 -1.36
C CYS A 280 -4.32 11.69 -2.01
N HIS A 281 -4.28 12.10 -3.28
CA HIS A 281 -5.36 11.95 -4.23
C HIS A 281 -5.26 10.55 -4.84
N GLU A 282 -6.17 9.67 -4.44
CA GLU A 282 -6.18 8.27 -4.89
C GLU A 282 -6.92 8.15 -6.22
N GLY A 283 -6.52 7.17 -7.02
CA GLY A 283 -7.13 6.88 -8.32
C GLY A 283 -6.24 5.94 -9.12
N PRO A 284 -6.50 5.71 -10.41
CA PRO A 284 -5.50 5.15 -11.29
C PRO A 284 -4.27 6.07 -11.29
N TRP A 285 -3.12 5.59 -10.83
CA TRP A 285 -1.98 6.43 -10.46
C TRP A 285 -1.43 7.28 -11.61
N GLN A 286 -1.59 6.81 -12.85
CA GLN A 286 -1.21 7.58 -14.04
C GLN A 286 -2.20 8.72 -14.37
N LEU A 287 -3.32 8.83 -13.67
CA LEU A 287 -4.36 9.85 -13.92
C LEU A 287 -4.44 10.90 -12.82
N VAL A 288 -3.70 10.74 -11.71
CA VAL A 288 -3.77 11.65 -10.55
C VAL A 288 -2.39 12.17 -10.17
N ASP A 289 -2.29 13.41 -9.73
CA ASP A 289 -1.13 13.93 -9.02
C ASP A 289 -1.30 13.57 -7.55
N ARG A 290 -0.57 12.54 -7.08
CA ARG A 290 -0.97 11.76 -5.93
C ARG A 290 -0.59 12.37 -4.59
N ILE A 291 0.65 12.85 -4.40
CA ILE A 291 1.26 13.09 -3.09
C ILE A 291 1.20 14.56 -2.73
N TRP A 292 0.54 14.88 -1.63
CA TRP A 292 0.29 16.26 -1.18
C TRP A 292 0.63 16.44 0.29
N LEU A 293 0.93 17.68 0.65
CA LEU A 293 1.09 18.16 2.02
C LEU A 293 0.10 19.25 2.34
N ILE A 294 -0.36 19.31 3.58
CA ILE A 294 -1.23 20.38 4.09
C ILE A 294 -0.95 20.61 5.58
N ARG A 295 -1.07 21.85 6.04
CA ARG A 295 -1.04 22.16 7.47
C ARG A 295 -2.38 21.88 8.13
N THR A 296 -2.39 21.60 9.43
CA THR A 296 -3.62 21.40 10.23
C THR A 296 -4.48 22.65 10.38
N ASP A 297 -3.98 23.80 9.93
CA ASP A 297 -4.77 25.02 9.80
C ASP A 297 -5.45 25.17 8.44
N GLY A 298 -5.19 24.26 7.49
CA GLY A 298 -5.70 24.28 6.12
C GLY A 298 -4.81 25.07 5.16
N THR A 299 -3.69 25.61 5.63
CA THR A 299 -2.75 26.36 4.80
C THR A 299 -1.68 25.48 4.16
N GLN A 300 -0.87 26.03 3.26
CA GLN A 300 0.28 25.39 2.63
C GLN A 300 -0.07 24.04 1.97
N ASN A 301 -1.21 23.99 1.27
CA ASN A 301 -1.56 22.81 0.47
C ASN A 301 -0.61 22.73 -0.74
N THR A 302 0.34 21.77 -0.70
CA THR A 302 1.47 21.70 -1.63
C THR A 302 1.54 20.33 -2.29
N LEU A 303 1.64 20.32 -3.62
CA LEU A 303 1.91 19.12 -4.40
C LEU A 303 3.39 18.73 -4.27
N VAL A 304 3.67 17.53 -3.78
CA VAL A 304 5.03 17.00 -3.60
C VAL A 304 5.63 16.56 -4.94
N HIS A 305 4.87 15.84 -5.73
CA HIS A 305 5.31 15.33 -7.02
C HIS A 305 4.27 15.56 -8.11
N LYS A 306 4.63 16.39 -9.11
CA LYS A 306 3.83 16.62 -10.30
C LYS A 306 4.30 15.70 -11.43
N ARG A 307 3.37 14.96 -12.02
CA ARG A 307 3.66 14.12 -13.18
C ARG A 307 4.11 14.97 -14.38
N THR A 308 5.10 14.48 -15.10
CA THR A 308 5.74 15.14 -16.25
C THR A 308 5.63 14.35 -17.54
N MET A 309 5.21 13.08 -17.46
CA MET A 309 5.14 12.16 -18.58
C MET A 309 3.82 11.40 -18.59
N PHE A 310 3.35 11.03 -19.78
CA PHE A 310 2.24 10.09 -19.93
C PHE A 310 2.61 8.73 -19.34
N MET A 311 1.68 8.10 -18.61
CA MET A 311 1.89 6.84 -17.86
C MET A 311 2.94 6.93 -16.74
N GLU A 312 3.31 8.10 -16.30
CA GLU A 312 4.08 8.28 -15.09
C GLU A 312 3.23 7.96 -13.86
N ILE A 313 3.82 7.24 -12.89
CA ILE A 313 3.21 6.96 -11.60
C ILE A 313 4.16 7.28 -10.45
N SER A 314 3.60 7.72 -9.33
CA SER A 314 4.26 7.84 -8.04
C SER A 314 3.32 7.33 -6.95
N GLY A 315 3.85 6.72 -5.91
CA GLY A 315 3.01 6.18 -4.85
C GLY A 315 3.78 5.57 -3.69
N HIS A 316 3.07 4.83 -2.84
CA HIS A 316 3.61 4.19 -1.63
C HIS A 316 4.47 5.16 -0.81
N GLU A 317 3.93 6.37 -0.62
CA GLU A 317 4.60 7.47 0.06
C GLU A 317 4.78 7.19 1.56
N PHE A 318 5.95 7.58 2.09
CA PHE A 318 6.26 7.45 3.50
C PHE A 318 7.22 8.53 3.98
N TRP A 319 7.21 8.81 5.27
CA TRP A 319 8.13 9.72 5.92
C TRP A 319 9.47 9.05 6.21
N SER A 320 10.58 9.78 6.05
CA SER A 320 11.81 9.43 6.75
C SER A 320 11.57 9.49 8.26
N ARG A 321 12.30 8.70 9.04
CA ARG A 321 12.12 8.65 10.50
C ARG A 321 12.34 9.99 11.20
N ASP A 322 13.23 10.82 10.66
CA ASP A 322 13.49 12.18 11.14
C ASP A 322 12.51 13.23 10.60
N GLY A 323 11.54 12.83 9.78
CA GLY A 323 10.48 13.69 9.22
C GLY A 323 10.97 14.73 8.22
N LYS A 324 12.20 14.64 7.74
CA LYS A 324 12.74 15.65 6.82
C LYS A 324 12.40 15.38 5.37
N THR A 325 12.19 14.11 5.00
CA THR A 325 12.02 13.70 3.61
C THR A 325 10.77 12.85 3.47
N ILE A 326 10.00 13.09 2.41
CA ILE A 326 8.99 12.17 1.92
C ILE A 326 9.63 11.31 0.83
N TRP A 327 9.59 10.00 1.03
CA TRP A 327 10.03 9.00 0.08
C TRP A 327 8.82 8.40 -0.63
N TYR A 328 9.00 8.00 -1.91
CA TYR A 328 7.94 7.36 -2.69
C TYR A 328 8.54 6.55 -3.84
N ASP A 329 7.85 5.49 -4.26
CA ASP A 329 8.18 4.81 -5.51
C ASP A 329 7.78 5.68 -6.71
N TRP A 330 8.62 5.70 -7.72
CA TRP A 330 8.41 6.49 -8.93
C TRP A 330 8.78 5.69 -10.17
N GLN A 331 7.88 5.69 -11.15
CA GLN A 331 8.08 5.01 -12.44
C GLN A 331 7.78 5.96 -13.60
N LEU A 332 8.66 5.99 -14.58
CA LEU A 332 8.69 6.98 -15.66
C LEU A 332 9.07 6.34 -17.01
N PRO A 333 8.13 5.79 -17.80
CA PRO A 333 6.75 5.49 -17.46
C PRO A 333 6.62 4.20 -16.64
N LYS A 334 5.43 3.95 -16.14
CA LYS A 334 5.07 2.73 -15.42
C LYS A 334 5.61 1.46 -16.06
N GLY A 335 6.25 0.60 -15.25
CA GLY A 335 6.77 -0.69 -15.67
C GLY A 335 8.04 -0.64 -16.53
N ARG A 336 8.72 0.52 -16.62
CA ARG A 336 9.93 0.66 -17.43
C ARG A 336 11.14 1.20 -16.70
N THR A 337 11.02 2.35 -16.08
CA THR A 337 12.12 2.98 -15.35
C THR A 337 11.68 3.16 -13.91
N TYR A 338 12.51 2.78 -12.98
CA TYR A 338 12.16 2.66 -11.57
C TYR A 338 13.08 3.51 -10.73
N PHE A 339 12.49 4.21 -9.75
CA PHE A 339 13.23 5.04 -8.79
C PHE A 339 12.60 4.90 -7.40
N LEU A 340 13.44 4.94 -6.38
CA LEU A 340 13.06 5.42 -5.07
C LEU A 340 13.37 6.92 -5.06
N ALA A 341 12.34 7.75 -4.96
CA ALA A 341 12.47 9.19 -5.02
C ALA A 341 12.22 9.82 -3.64
N GLY A 342 12.92 10.92 -3.37
CA GLY A 342 12.83 11.69 -2.14
C GLY A 342 12.55 13.17 -2.39
N TYR A 343 11.73 13.76 -1.53
CA TYR A 343 11.44 15.20 -1.47
C TYR A 343 11.74 15.72 -0.09
N GLU A 344 12.74 16.59 0.03
CA GLU A 344 13.13 17.22 1.28
C GLU A 344 12.21 18.41 1.59
N ILE A 345 11.58 18.40 2.76
CA ILE A 345 10.55 19.37 3.15
C ILE A 345 11.07 20.79 3.24
N ALA A 346 12.25 20.98 3.83
CA ALA A 346 12.78 22.31 4.14
C ALA A 346 13.34 23.05 2.92
N THR A 347 13.96 22.32 2.00
CA THR A 347 14.67 22.88 0.85
C THR A 347 13.95 22.70 -0.46
N HIS A 348 12.92 21.81 -0.48
CA HIS A 348 12.25 21.30 -1.67
C HIS A 348 13.18 20.57 -2.62
N HIS A 349 14.37 20.20 -2.15
CA HIS A 349 15.32 19.42 -2.92
C HIS A 349 14.78 18.01 -3.20
N ARG A 350 15.08 17.50 -4.40
CA ARG A 350 14.62 16.19 -4.86
C ARG A 350 15.80 15.29 -5.20
N VAL A 351 15.66 14.03 -4.82
CA VAL A 351 16.61 12.97 -5.19
C VAL A 351 15.84 11.84 -5.87
N ALA A 352 16.53 11.09 -6.75
CA ALA A 352 15.97 9.89 -7.36
C ALA A 352 17.07 8.83 -7.47
N TYR A 353 16.91 7.76 -6.73
CA TYR A 353 17.78 6.60 -6.78
C TYR A 353 17.22 5.60 -7.78
N SER A 354 17.93 5.40 -8.90
CA SER A 354 17.52 4.45 -9.93
C SER A 354 17.74 3.02 -9.45
N LEU A 355 16.83 2.13 -9.87
CA LEU A 355 16.93 0.69 -9.66
C LEU A 355 16.42 -0.06 -10.89
N THR A 356 16.82 -1.32 -11.00
CA THR A 356 16.38 -2.20 -12.06
C THR A 356 15.09 -2.94 -11.69
N ALA A 357 14.47 -3.61 -12.66
CA ALA A 357 13.30 -4.45 -12.39
C ALA A 357 13.58 -5.56 -11.36
N ASN A 358 14.81 -6.10 -11.32
CA ASN A 358 15.22 -7.12 -10.34
C ASN A 358 15.32 -6.58 -8.91
N GLN A 359 15.48 -5.27 -8.77
CA GLN A 359 15.63 -4.59 -7.49
C GLN A 359 14.31 -3.97 -7.02
N TRP A 360 13.22 -4.15 -7.77
CA TRP A 360 11.94 -3.52 -7.46
C TRP A 360 11.32 -4.11 -6.22
N SER A 361 10.76 -3.24 -5.38
CA SER A 361 9.84 -3.57 -4.29
C SER A 361 8.53 -2.81 -4.44
N ILE A 362 7.45 -3.36 -3.88
CA ILE A 362 6.14 -2.69 -3.83
C ILE A 362 6.21 -1.56 -2.81
N HIS A 363 6.71 -1.90 -1.62
CA HIS A 363 6.90 -0.96 -0.53
C HIS A 363 8.39 -0.79 -0.24
N PHE A 364 8.73 0.37 0.32
CA PHE A 364 10.05 0.68 0.82
C PHE A 364 9.93 1.24 2.23
N ASN A 365 10.87 0.95 3.11
CA ASN A 365 10.93 1.49 4.45
C ASN A 365 12.34 2.02 4.75
N GLY A 366 12.44 3.23 5.32
CA GLY A 366 13.72 3.85 5.66
C GLY A 366 14.23 3.42 7.03
N SER A 367 15.55 3.22 7.15
CA SER A 367 16.25 3.06 8.44
C SER A 367 16.49 4.40 9.13
N ASN A 368 17.21 4.39 10.27
CA ASN A 368 17.76 5.62 10.86
C ASN A 368 18.94 6.20 10.04
N ASP A 369 19.62 5.33 9.30
CA ASP A 369 20.60 5.74 8.30
C ASP A 369 19.86 6.18 7.02
N PRO A 370 19.92 7.46 6.62
CA PRO A 370 19.19 7.98 5.47
C PRO A 370 19.66 7.38 4.13
N THR A 371 20.72 6.58 4.13
CA THR A 371 21.26 5.90 2.95
C THR A 371 20.79 4.44 2.83
N MET A 372 20.06 3.92 3.82
CA MET A 372 19.69 2.51 3.89
C MET A 372 18.17 2.33 3.93
N PHE A 373 17.65 1.46 3.06
CA PHE A 373 16.23 1.15 2.92
C PHE A 373 15.98 -0.35 2.91
N ALA A 374 14.79 -0.76 3.31
CA ALA A 374 14.26 -2.11 3.11
C ALA A 374 13.20 -2.12 2.02
N GLY A 375 12.93 -3.29 1.44
CA GLY A 375 11.82 -3.47 0.52
C GLY A 375 11.24 -4.88 0.60
N ASP A 376 9.97 -5.00 0.20
CA ASP A 376 9.21 -6.25 0.30
C ASP A 376 9.14 -7.04 -1.02
N GLY A 377 9.90 -6.63 -2.03
CA GLY A 377 9.86 -7.25 -3.35
C GLY A 377 8.55 -6.98 -4.08
N GLY A 378 8.32 -7.68 -5.16
CA GLY A 378 7.12 -7.54 -5.97
C GLY A 378 6.70 -8.85 -6.61
N ASP A 379 5.42 -8.99 -6.91
CA ASP A 379 4.90 -10.14 -7.64
C ASP A 379 4.21 -9.75 -8.95
N SER A 380 3.85 -10.74 -9.75
CA SER A 380 3.22 -10.53 -11.06
C SER A 380 1.82 -9.91 -11.00
N GLY A 381 1.22 -9.82 -9.82
CA GLY A 381 -0.07 -9.16 -9.60
C GLY A 381 0.06 -7.67 -9.32
N GLN A 382 1.27 -7.21 -9.14
CA GLN A 382 1.63 -5.82 -8.85
C GLN A 382 2.15 -5.11 -10.12
N VAL A 383 2.74 -3.93 -9.94
CA VAL A 383 3.22 -3.11 -11.07
C VAL A 383 4.32 -3.81 -11.85
N THR A 384 5.18 -4.54 -11.16
CA THR A 384 6.23 -5.36 -11.77
C THR A 384 6.62 -6.51 -10.86
N GLN A 385 7.24 -7.51 -11.43
CA GLN A 385 7.84 -8.64 -10.72
C GLN A 385 9.31 -8.69 -11.07
N ALA A 386 10.17 -8.83 -10.08
CA ALA A 386 11.59 -9.05 -10.29
C ALA A 386 11.81 -10.35 -11.07
N PRO A 387 12.56 -10.34 -12.19
CA PRO A 387 12.77 -11.53 -13.01
C PRO A 387 13.52 -12.67 -12.29
N ASP A 388 14.35 -12.36 -11.29
CA ASP A 388 15.15 -13.32 -10.54
C ASP A 388 14.47 -13.85 -9.28
N GLY A 389 13.23 -13.46 -9.02
CA GLY A 389 12.46 -13.93 -7.86
C GLY A 389 11.86 -12.81 -7.04
N THR A 390 11.26 -13.20 -5.93
CA THR A 390 10.68 -12.28 -4.95
C THR A 390 11.46 -12.39 -3.65
N TRP A 391 11.86 -11.26 -3.10
CA TRP A 391 12.78 -11.18 -1.97
C TRP A 391 12.34 -10.12 -0.96
N ILE A 392 12.69 -10.29 0.29
CA ILE A 392 12.88 -9.15 1.20
C ILE A 392 14.24 -8.58 0.86
N GLU A 393 14.28 -7.28 0.62
CA GLU A 393 15.45 -6.57 0.10
C GLU A 393 16.04 -5.61 1.15
N LEU A 394 17.36 -5.48 1.12
CA LEU A 394 18.09 -4.38 1.73
C LEU A 394 18.68 -3.52 0.62
N TYR A 395 18.56 -2.21 0.73
CA TYR A 395 19.11 -1.27 -0.24
C TYR A 395 20.08 -0.29 0.42
N ASN A 396 21.13 0.05 -0.32
CA ASN A 396 22.05 1.12 0.03
C ASN A 396 22.15 2.11 -1.13
N THR A 397 22.09 3.40 -0.82
CA THR A 397 22.22 4.46 -1.83
C THR A 397 23.66 4.66 -2.23
N ASP A 398 23.89 4.86 -3.52
CA ASP A 398 25.17 5.30 -4.07
C ASP A 398 24.98 6.62 -4.82
N THR A 399 25.63 7.65 -4.31
CA THR A 399 25.63 9.00 -4.89
C THR A 399 27.03 9.42 -5.39
N SER A 400 27.92 8.46 -5.55
CA SER A 400 29.34 8.72 -5.95
C SER A 400 29.48 9.13 -7.41
N GLY A 401 28.38 9.11 -8.19
CA GLY A 401 28.38 9.46 -9.61
C GLY A 401 28.84 10.88 -9.90
N ARG A 402 29.24 11.10 -11.15
CA ARG A 402 29.73 12.40 -11.65
C ARG A 402 28.66 13.47 -11.54
N ARG A 403 29.00 14.63 -10.96
CA ARG A 403 28.09 15.75 -10.67
C ARG A 403 28.50 17.04 -11.38
N ASP A 404 29.29 16.97 -12.45
CA ASP A 404 29.64 18.14 -13.23
C ASP A 404 28.54 18.45 -14.24
N GLY A 405 28.21 19.72 -14.36
CA GLY A 405 27.17 20.23 -15.23
C GLY A 405 26.51 21.48 -14.64
N VAL A 406 25.45 21.93 -15.28
CA VAL A 406 24.65 23.04 -14.77
C VAL A 406 23.88 22.54 -13.54
N ASN A 407 24.09 23.21 -12.40
CA ASN A 407 23.37 22.95 -11.18
C ASN A 407 22.21 23.95 -11.03
N SER A 408 21.01 23.43 -10.72
CA SER A 408 19.82 24.22 -10.45
C SER A 408 19.03 23.58 -9.31
N PRO A 409 18.41 24.35 -8.41
CA PRO A 409 17.58 23.82 -7.34
C PRO A 409 16.36 23.02 -7.87
N ASP A 410 15.96 23.25 -9.14
CA ASP A 410 14.86 22.53 -9.77
C ASP A 410 15.27 21.14 -10.31
N LEU A 411 16.58 20.86 -10.39
CA LEU A 411 17.06 19.57 -10.89
C LEU A 411 16.99 18.49 -9.82
N ILE A 412 16.52 17.31 -10.22
CA ILE A 412 16.50 16.12 -9.37
C ILE A 412 17.94 15.57 -9.29
N GLN A 413 18.43 15.36 -8.08
CA GLN A 413 19.74 14.77 -7.86
C GLN A 413 19.67 13.26 -8.13
N PRO A 414 20.45 12.72 -9.08
CA PRO A 414 20.45 11.29 -9.37
C PRO A 414 21.30 10.50 -8.39
N GLY A 415 20.98 9.22 -8.24
CA GLY A 415 21.80 8.22 -7.55
C GLY A 415 21.39 6.82 -7.99
N ILE A 416 22.00 5.83 -7.39
CA ILE A 416 21.73 4.41 -7.63
C ILE A 416 21.31 3.77 -6.31
N LEU A 417 20.38 2.83 -6.38
CA LEU A 417 19.98 2.00 -5.26
C LEU A 417 20.54 0.59 -5.48
N ASN A 418 21.57 0.24 -4.72
CA ASN A 418 22.16 -1.10 -4.74
C ASN A 418 21.40 -2.00 -3.76
N ASN A 419 21.08 -3.23 -4.15
CA ASN A 419 20.33 -4.16 -3.31
C ASN A 419 21.14 -5.36 -2.86
N GLU A 420 20.69 -5.95 -1.75
CA GLU A 420 21.06 -7.25 -1.23
C GLU A 420 19.79 -8.02 -0.88
N HIS A 421 19.68 -9.27 -1.33
CA HIS A 421 18.57 -10.15 -0.99
C HIS A 421 18.71 -10.68 0.44
N LEU A 422 17.66 -10.56 1.24
CA LEU A 422 17.68 -10.99 2.65
C LEU A 422 16.89 -12.28 2.89
N VAL A 423 15.74 -12.45 2.23
CA VAL A 423 14.88 -13.63 2.40
C VAL A 423 14.27 -14.01 1.07
N ASN A 424 14.34 -15.30 0.73
CA ASN A 424 13.64 -15.84 -0.43
C ASN A 424 12.13 -15.93 -0.15
N MET A 425 11.36 -15.13 -0.89
CA MET A 425 9.90 -14.99 -0.76
C MET A 425 9.11 -15.76 -1.82
N ALA A 426 9.71 -16.72 -2.50
CA ALA A 426 9.06 -17.44 -3.59
C ALA A 426 7.77 -18.19 -3.17
N ASN A 427 7.61 -18.52 -1.90
CA ASN A 427 6.37 -19.11 -1.34
C ASN A 427 5.37 -18.08 -0.84
N GLN A 428 5.70 -16.79 -0.87
CA GLN A 428 4.80 -15.71 -0.47
C GLN A 428 3.63 -15.61 -1.46
N ASN A 429 2.41 -15.56 -0.93
CA ASN A 429 1.26 -15.12 -1.69
C ASN A 429 1.00 -13.64 -1.40
N TYR A 430 1.33 -12.77 -2.35
CA TYR A 430 1.24 -11.31 -2.22
C TYR A 430 -0.18 -10.73 -2.16
N LYS A 431 -1.23 -11.57 -2.06
CA LYS A 431 -2.53 -11.11 -1.54
C LYS A 431 -2.43 -10.62 -0.09
N SER A 432 -1.37 -11.05 0.61
CA SER A 432 -0.92 -10.50 1.88
C SER A 432 0.45 -9.87 1.65
N GLU A 433 0.50 -8.58 1.56
CA GLU A 433 1.74 -7.82 1.35
C GLU A 433 2.63 -7.94 2.60
N PRO A 434 3.97 -8.08 2.44
CA PRO A 434 4.88 -8.26 3.56
C PRO A 434 4.95 -7.06 4.51
N ASN A 435 4.85 -5.84 4.01
CA ASN A 435 4.84 -4.62 4.84
C ASN A 435 6.06 -4.56 5.78
N GLU A 436 7.23 -4.63 5.21
CA GLU A 436 8.50 -4.67 5.91
C GLU A 436 8.81 -3.37 6.66
N ARG A 437 9.65 -3.49 7.69
CA ARG A 437 10.14 -2.34 8.48
C ARG A 437 11.40 -2.66 9.23
N PHE A 438 12.30 -1.70 9.33
CA PHE A 438 13.46 -1.82 10.21
C PHE A 438 13.05 -1.84 11.67
N SER A 439 13.78 -2.61 12.48
CA SER A 439 13.80 -2.44 13.92
C SER A 439 14.33 -1.05 14.32
N PRO A 440 14.07 -0.57 15.54
CA PRO A 440 14.58 0.73 16.00
C PRO A 440 16.11 0.86 16.01
N ASP A 441 16.83 -0.26 16.10
CA ASP A 441 18.30 -0.35 16.07
C ASP A 441 18.89 -0.67 14.70
N ASP A 442 18.05 -0.72 13.65
CA ASP A 442 18.37 -1.06 12.25
C ASP A 442 19.02 -2.44 12.04
N LYS A 443 19.04 -3.32 13.05
CA LYS A 443 19.69 -4.64 12.95
C LYS A 443 18.80 -5.72 12.37
N ARG A 444 17.50 -5.50 12.36
CA ARG A 444 16.52 -6.47 11.83
C ARG A 444 15.49 -5.75 10.96
N ILE A 445 14.92 -6.50 10.02
CA ILE A 445 13.74 -6.10 9.26
C ILE A 445 12.62 -7.05 9.64
N PHE A 446 11.50 -6.50 10.15
CA PHE A 446 10.28 -7.24 10.44
C PHE A 446 9.37 -7.21 9.22
N PHE A 447 8.68 -8.32 8.94
CA PHE A 447 7.75 -8.42 7.82
C PHE A 447 6.65 -9.47 8.10
N THR A 448 5.54 -9.37 7.39
CA THR A 448 4.47 -10.37 7.40
C THR A 448 4.68 -11.37 6.28
N SER A 449 4.55 -12.66 6.56
CA SER A 449 4.62 -13.66 5.50
C SER A 449 3.64 -14.81 5.73
N ASN A 450 3.12 -15.33 4.63
CA ASN A 450 2.32 -16.55 4.57
C ASN A 450 3.05 -17.70 3.88
N MET A 451 4.39 -17.65 3.84
CA MET A 451 5.23 -18.68 3.19
C MET A 451 5.00 -20.08 3.73
N PHE A 452 4.49 -20.22 4.95
CA PHE A 452 4.13 -21.49 5.58
C PHE A 452 2.60 -21.74 5.65
N GLY A 453 1.80 -20.97 4.91
CA GLY A 453 0.34 -21.08 4.84
C GLY A 453 -0.37 -19.89 5.46
N PRO A 454 -0.64 -19.82 6.78
CA PRO A 454 -1.20 -18.62 7.40
C PRO A 454 -0.15 -17.52 7.57
N ASN A 455 -0.62 -16.28 7.73
CA ASN A 455 0.26 -15.17 8.05
C ASN A 455 0.89 -15.32 9.43
N TYR A 456 2.18 -15.00 9.48
CA TYR A 456 2.95 -14.78 10.72
C TYR A 456 3.83 -13.54 10.54
N VAL A 457 4.25 -12.94 11.66
CA VAL A 457 5.30 -11.93 11.64
C VAL A 457 6.65 -12.63 11.74
N PHE A 458 7.56 -12.24 10.85
CA PHE A 458 8.95 -12.69 10.81
C PHE A 458 9.87 -11.50 11.04
N SER A 459 11.13 -11.81 11.34
CA SER A 459 12.24 -10.87 11.24
C SER A 459 13.41 -11.53 10.52
N VAL A 460 14.20 -10.73 9.81
CA VAL A 460 15.49 -11.12 9.24
C VAL A 460 16.56 -10.19 9.79
N GLU A 461 17.72 -10.76 10.11
CA GLU A 461 18.91 -10.00 10.51
C GLU A 461 19.53 -9.32 9.28
N VAL A 462 19.86 -8.02 9.41
CA VAL A 462 20.53 -7.26 8.36
C VAL A 462 21.96 -7.78 8.13
N GLU A 463 22.63 -8.23 9.19
CA GLU A 463 23.94 -8.86 9.09
C GLU A 463 23.80 -10.35 8.72
N LYS A 464 24.70 -10.83 7.88
CA LYS A 464 24.74 -12.27 7.53
C LYS A 464 25.12 -13.13 8.73
N ALA A 465 24.52 -14.31 8.77
CA ALA A 465 24.92 -15.32 9.74
C ALA A 465 26.38 -15.77 9.51
N PRO A 466 27.08 -16.20 10.56
CA PRO A 466 28.43 -16.75 10.41
C PRO A 466 28.45 -17.92 9.41
N ALA A 467 29.50 -18.04 8.61
CA ALA A 467 29.67 -19.13 7.64
C ALA A 467 29.66 -20.55 8.29
N SER A 468 29.87 -20.62 9.60
CA SER A 468 29.79 -21.86 10.40
C SER A 468 28.37 -22.22 10.86
N ALA A 469 27.34 -21.42 10.50
CA ALA A 469 25.96 -21.73 10.87
C ALA A 469 25.52 -23.10 10.29
N THR A 470 24.93 -23.93 11.12
CA THR A 470 24.46 -25.27 10.75
C THR A 470 22.96 -25.39 10.59
N ASP A 471 22.22 -24.38 11.00
CA ASP A 471 20.76 -24.29 10.95
C ASP A 471 20.26 -23.70 9.61
N VAL A 472 20.92 -24.12 8.52
CA VAL A 472 20.55 -23.68 7.15
C VAL A 472 19.29 -24.42 6.72
N PHE A 473 18.27 -23.63 6.33
CA PHE A 473 17.00 -24.16 5.86
C PHE A 473 16.76 -23.80 4.40
N SER A 474 16.39 -24.81 3.64
CA SER A 474 15.93 -24.66 2.27
C SER A 474 14.55 -25.29 2.18
N THR A 475 13.57 -24.54 1.68
CA THR A 475 12.29 -25.15 1.32
C THR A 475 12.42 -25.81 -0.05
N PRO A 476 12.50 -27.16 -0.13
CA PRO A 476 12.86 -27.87 -1.38
C PRO A 476 11.88 -27.66 -2.55
N GLU A 477 10.67 -27.21 -2.26
CA GLU A 477 9.61 -27.03 -3.26
C GLU A 477 9.66 -25.66 -4.00
N LEU A 478 10.55 -24.77 -3.61
CA LEU A 478 10.57 -23.38 -4.08
C LEU A 478 11.06 -23.23 -5.52
N ALA A 479 12.05 -24.03 -5.89
CA ALA A 479 12.72 -23.92 -7.21
C ALA A 479 11.80 -24.24 -8.41
N GLN A 480 10.68 -24.93 -8.20
CA GLN A 480 9.79 -25.36 -9.28
C GLN A 480 8.63 -24.41 -9.59
N ARG A 481 8.35 -23.43 -8.73
CA ARG A 481 7.16 -22.57 -8.88
C ARG A 481 7.42 -21.22 -9.54
N TYR A 482 8.67 -20.85 -9.66
CA TYR A 482 9.05 -19.57 -10.24
C TYR A 482 9.32 -19.71 -11.74
N SER A 483 8.43 -19.22 -12.55
CA SER A 483 8.69 -18.94 -13.97
C SER A 483 8.63 -17.44 -14.16
N PRO A 484 9.75 -16.79 -14.55
CA PRO A 484 9.73 -15.36 -14.82
C PRO A 484 8.67 -15.05 -15.87
N LYS A 485 7.74 -14.17 -15.52
CA LYS A 485 6.82 -13.63 -16.51
C LYS A 485 7.52 -12.44 -17.19
N PRO A 486 7.34 -12.27 -18.50
CA PRO A 486 7.86 -11.07 -19.13
C PRO A 486 7.26 -9.85 -18.42
N PRO A 487 8.04 -8.78 -18.20
CA PRO A 487 7.52 -7.56 -17.61
C PRO A 487 6.33 -7.08 -18.44
N PRO A 488 5.26 -6.56 -17.79
CA PRO A 488 4.12 -6.01 -18.50
C PRO A 488 4.59 -4.90 -19.43
N THR A 489 3.98 -4.79 -20.61
CA THR A 489 4.28 -3.65 -21.49
C THR A 489 3.76 -2.37 -20.83
N PRO A 490 4.37 -1.19 -21.07
CA PRO A 490 3.92 0.06 -20.44
C PRO A 490 2.50 0.46 -20.82
N TYR A 491 1.94 -0.18 -21.82
CA TYR A 491 0.65 0.12 -22.42
C TYR A 491 -0.39 -0.97 -22.17
N ASP A 492 -0.04 -2.01 -21.40
CA ASP A 492 -1.04 -2.99 -20.97
C ASP A 492 -2.06 -2.28 -20.07
N GLU A 493 -3.29 -2.17 -20.56
CA GLU A 493 -4.42 -1.50 -19.89
C GLU A 493 -4.92 -2.22 -18.63
N GLN A 494 -4.17 -3.17 -18.11
CA GLN A 494 -4.56 -3.92 -16.92
C GLN A 494 -4.20 -3.12 -15.65
N TRP A 495 -5.12 -2.28 -15.31
CA TRP A 495 -5.23 -1.66 -13.98
C TRP A 495 -6.49 -2.10 -13.28
#